data_656fc84e4884d4f97b66711179b3f076
#
_entry.id   656fc84e4884d4f97b66711179b3f076
#
_cell.length_a   1.000
_cell.length_b   1.000
_cell.length_c   1.000
_cell.angle_alpha   90.00
_cell.angle_beta   90.00
_cell.angle_gamma   90.00
#
_symmetry.space_group_name_H-M   'P 1'
#
loop_
_entity.id
_entity.type
_entity.pdbx_description
1 polymer ?
#
loop_
_entity_poly.entity_id
_entity_poly.type
_entity_poly.pdbx_seq_one_letter_code
_entity_poly.pdbx_strand_id
1 'polypeptide(L)'
;MKIQENYFYKLDDLKEVKVIWKKYDKANILEIGVEYPTAIVDLDRFSGIPITKEWLLKFGFFIVKTNGLIEATLPNFRFTLNQVKDYNGFFFCENENVLMNIDYVHEIQDLFSAFLKRDLVFSDSVS
;
A
#
# COMPACT_ATOMS: atom_id res chain seq x y z
N MET A 1 3.19 -8.66 -12.29
CA MET A 1 3.17 -7.47 -11.42
C MET A 1 4.25 -6.51 -11.89
N LYS A 2 3.89 -5.26 -12.09
CA LYS A 2 4.84 -4.24 -12.49
C LYS A 2 5.47 -3.60 -11.24
N ILE A 3 6.79 -3.67 -11.12
CA ILE A 3 7.51 -3.09 -10.00
C ILE A 3 7.78 -1.61 -10.28
N GLN A 4 7.45 -0.74 -9.34
CA GLN A 4 7.60 0.71 -9.48
C GLN A 4 8.49 1.30 -8.40
N GLU A 5 9.23 2.34 -8.74
CA GLU A 5 10.06 3.08 -7.77
C GLU A 5 9.18 3.76 -6.73
N ASN A 6 9.66 3.81 -5.50
CA ASN A 6 8.99 4.36 -4.32
C ASN A 6 7.77 3.57 -3.83
N TYR A 7 7.51 2.42 -4.41
CA TYR A 7 6.44 1.53 -3.97
C TYR A 7 6.98 0.47 -3.00
N PHE A 8 6.05 -0.15 -2.28
CA PHE A 8 6.36 -1.15 -1.26
C PHE A 8 5.94 -2.54 -1.72
N TYR A 9 6.81 -3.51 -1.46
CA TYR A 9 6.59 -4.91 -1.85
C TYR A 9 7.15 -5.84 -0.80
N LYS A 10 6.77 -7.12 -0.87
CA LYS A 10 7.40 -8.19 -0.10
C LYS A 10 8.54 -8.80 -0.90
N LEU A 11 9.67 -9.01 -0.23
CA LEU A 11 10.84 -9.67 -0.81
C LEU A 11 10.90 -11.09 -0.26
N ASP A 12 10.91 -12.09 -1.15
CA ASP A 12 10.97 -13.52 -0.79
C ASP A 12 9.87 -13.96 0.18
N ASP A 13 8.71 -13.30 0.12
CA ASP A 13 7.56 -13.51 1.01
C ASP A 13 7.88 -13.33 2.50
N LEU A 14 8.94 -12.61 2.82
CA LEU A 14 9.40 -12.42 4.20
C LEU A 14 9.48 -10.96 4.63
N LYS A 15 10.21 -10.15 3.87
CA LYS A 15 10.54 -8.77 4.28
C LYS A 15 9.73 -7.76 3.50
N GLU A 16 9.27 -6.72 4.19
CA GLU A 16 8.63 -5.58 3.55
C GLU A 16 9.71 -4.56 3.19
N VAL A 17 9.76 -4.18 1.92
CA VAL A 17 10.81 -3.33 1.38
C VAL A 17 10.22 -2.21 0.53
N LYS A 18 10.97 -1.10 0.44
CA LYS A 18 10.69 -0.01 -0.49
C LYS A 18 11.67 -0.09 -1.66
N VAL A 19 11.17 0.03 -2.88
CA VAL A 19 12.01 0.12 -4.07
C VAL A 19 12.53 1.55 -4.18
N ILE A 20 13.85 1.72 -4.13
CA ILE A 20 14.51 3.03 -4.25
C ILE A 20 14.68 3.39 -5.72
N TRP A 21 15.22 2.47 -6.51
CA TRP A 21 15.29 2.62 -7.96
C TRP A 21 15.20 1.24 -8.62
N LYS A 22 14.83 1.27 -9.89
CA LYS A 22 14.71 0.08 -10.72
C LYS A 22 15.45 0.32 -12.03
N LYS A 23 16.25 -0.66 -12.46
CA LYS A 23 16.96 -0.60 -13.73
C LYS A 23 17.11 -2.01 -14.29
N TYR A 24 16.63 -2.22 -15.51
CA TYR A 24 16.60 -3.55 -16.15
C TYR A 24 15.81 -4.55 -15.27
N ASP A 25 16.43 -5.66 -14.92
CA ASP A 25 15.82 -6.73 -14.09
C ASP A 25 16.21 -6.64 -12.62
N LYS A 26 16.78 -5.51 -12.19
CA LYS A 26 17.25 -5.30 -10.82
C LYS A 26 16.56 -4.12 -10.16
N ALA A 27 16.51 -4.15 -8.85
CA ALA A 27 16.06 -3.03 -8.04
C ALA A 27 16.97 -2.83 -6.84
N ASN A 28 17.17 -1.58 -6.45
CA ASN A 28 17.79 -1.25 -5.18
C ASN A 28 16.68 -1.06 -4.15
N ILE A 29 16.78 -1.76 -3.04
CA ILE A 29 15.73 -1.80 -2.02
C ILE A 29 16.23 -1.37 -0.66
N LEU A 30 15.30 -0.89 0.16
CA LEU A 30 15.52 -0.57 1.57
C LEU A 30 14.45 -1.29 2.39
N GLU A 31 14.86 -2.07 3.38
CA GLU A 31 13.92 -2.71 4.29
C GLU A 31 13.22 -1.65 5.13
N ILE A 32 11.90 -1.80 5.33
CA ILE A 32 11.10 -0.84 6.08
C ILE A 32 11.57 -0.82 7.54
N GLY A 33 11.74 0.40 8.08
CA GLY A 33 12.27 0.60 9.43
C GLY A 33 13.78 0.59 9.52
N VAL A 34 14.48 0.42 8.40
CA VAL A 34 15.94 0.42 8.32
C VAL A 34 16.37 1.50 7.34
N GLU A 35 17.28 2.37 7.77
CA GLU A 35 17.75 3.45 6.88
C GLU A 35 18.74 2.94 5.84
N TYR A 36 19.58 2.01 6.22
CA TYR A 36 20.59 1.37 5.36
C TYR A 36 21.10 0.12 6.07
N PRO A 37 21.80 -0.78 5.38
CA PRO A 37 22.24 -0.67 3.99
C PRO A 37 21.10 -0.96 3.02
N THR A 38 21.25 -0.45 1.80
CA THR A 38 20.42 -0.86 0.68
C THR A 38 21.00 -2.14 0.06
N ALA A 39 20.17 -2.84 -0.70
CA ALA A 39 20.59 -4.06 -1.40
C ALA A 39 20.05 -4.05 -2.82
N ILE A 40 20.78 -4.66 -3.74
CA ILE A 40 20.33 -4.85 -5.12
C ILE A 40 19.83 -6.27 -5.28
N VAL A 41 18.59 -6.42 -5.75
CA VAL A 41 17.93 -7.71 -5.88
C VAL A 41 17.28 -7.86 -7.25
N ASP A 42 16.97 -9.10 -7.63
CA ASP A 42 16.24 -9.39 -8.86
C ASP A 42 14.77 -9.06 -8.71
N LEU A 43 14.16 -8.56 -9.78
CA LEU A 43 12.74 -8.18 -9.76
C LEU A 43 11.78 -9.36 -9.56
N ASP A 44 12.20 -10.57 -9.90
CA ASP A 44 11.36 -11.75 -9.76
C ASP A 44 11.17 -12.23 -8.31
N ARG A 45 11.88 -11.61 -7.37
CA ARG A 45 11.78 -11.94 -5.94
C ARG A 45 10.68 -11.19 -5.22
N PHE A 46 9.97 -10.27 -5.89
CA PHE A 46 8.94 -9.45 -5.28
C PHE A 46 7.56 -10.08 -5.34
N SER A 47 6.77 -9.83 -4.31
CA SER A 47 5.34 -10.13 -4.27
C SER A 47 4.59 -8.98 -3.61
N GLY A 48 3.26 -8.98 -3.70
CA GLY A 48 2.44 -7.95 -3.08
C GLY A 48 2.40 -8.08 -1.56
N ILE A 49 2.41 -6.95 -0.86
CA ILE A 49 2.15 -6.92 0.57
C ILE A 49 0.63 -6.87 0.75
N PRO A 50 0.02 -7.84 1.44
CA PRO A 50 -1.42 -7.76 1.73
C PRO A 50 -1.74 -6.47 2.46
N ILE A 51 -2.78 -5.76 2.01
CA ILE A 51 -3.15 -4.50 2.62
C ILE A 51 -3.80 -4.74 3.97
N THR A 52 -3.40 -3.95 4.97
CA THR A 52 -3.95 -4.03 6.32
C THR A 52 -4.33 -2.63 6.80
N LYS A 53 -5.12 -2.60 7.89
CA LYS A 53 -5.45 -1.36 8.56
C LYS A 53 -4.19 -0.59 8.98
N GLU A 54 -3.17 -1.29 9.44
CA GLU A 54 -1.89 -0.71 9.87
C GLU A 54 -1.20 0.02 8.71
N TRP A 55 -1.21 -0.57 7.52
CA TRP A 55 -0.67 0.07 6.32
C TRP A 55 -1.44 1.34 5.97
N LEU A 56 -2.77 1.30 6.06
CA LEU A 56 -3.59 2.48 5.79
C LEU A 56 -3.32 3.60 6.77
N LEU A 57 -3.16 3.28 8.06
CA LEU A 57 -2.79 4.27 9.07
C LEU A 57 -1.45 4.92 8.75
N LYS A 58 -0.47 4.15 8.33
CA LYS A 58 0.86 4.67 7.97
C LYS A 58 0.82 5.56 6.73
N PHE A 59 -0.15 5.36 5.84
CA PHE A 59 -0.37 6.26 4.70
C PHE A 59 -1.20 7.49 5.06
N GLY A 60 -1.64 7.62 6.30
CA GLY A 60 -2.37 8.80 6.75
C GLY A 60 -3.88 8.70 6.67
N PHE A 61 -4.42 7.51 6.48
CA PHE A 61 -5.87 7.31 6.47
C PHE A 61 -6.44 7.41 7.87
N PHE A 62 -7.66 7.95 7.97
CA PHE A 62 -8.47 7.88 9.17
C PHE A 62 -9.31 6.61 9.13
N ILE A 63 -9.31 5.86 10.21
CA ILE A 63 -9.97 4.56 10.29
C ILE A 63 -11.14 4.64 11.28
N VAL A 64 -12.32 4.22 10.81
CA VAL A 64 -13.51 4.09 11.65
C VAL A 64 -13.96 2.63 11.61
N LYS A 65 -14.21 2.05 12.78
CA LYS A 65 -14.74 0.69 12.92
C LYS A 65 -16.16 0.75 13.43
N THR A 66 -17.08 0.06 12.76
CA THR A 66 -18.47 -0.02 13.17
C THR A 66 -19.02 -1.40 12.84
N ASN A 67 -19.41 -2.17 13.86
CA ASN A 67 -20.09 -3.47 13.68
C ASN A 67 -19.39 -4.41 12.70
N GLY A 68 -18.07 -4.54 12.80
CA GLY A 68 -17.30 -5.41 11.92
C GLY A 68 -16.92 -4.78 10.59
N LEU A 69 -17.34 -3.55 10.34
CA LEU A 69 -16.92 -2.79 9.17
C LEU A 69 -15.74 -1.89 9.53
N ILE A 70 -14.79 -1.79 8.61
CA ILE A 70 -13.70 -0.82 8.69
C ILE A 70 -13.87 0.13 7.52
N GLU A 71 -13.89 1.43 7.80
CA GLU A 71 -13.91 2.46 6.77
C GLU A 71 -12.67 3.32 6.90
N ALA A 72 -11.90 3.43 5.82
CA ALA A 72 -10.70 4.25 5.77
C ALA A 72 -10.90 5.41 4.81
N THR A 73 -10.59 6.62 5.28
CA THR A 73 -10.80 7.86 4.51
C THR A 73 -9.57 8.75 4.57
N LEU A 74 -9.43 9.61 3.55
CA LEU A 74 -8.45 10.70 3.54
C LEU A 74 -9.18 12.03 3.51
N PRO A 75 -8.60 13.10 4.10
CA PRO A 75 -9.20 14.43 4.01
C PRO A 75 -9.36 14.88 2.55
N ASN A 76 -10.51 15.50 2.25
CA ASN A 76 -10.81 16.04 0.92
C ASN A 76 -10.78 15.02 -0.21
N PHE A 77 -11.02 13.76 0.13
CA PHE A 77 -11.06 12.68 -0.85
C PHE A 77 -12.44 12.02 -0.80
N ARG A 78 -13.11 11.96 -1.95
CA ARG A 78 -14.49 11.46 -2.02
C ARG A 78 -14.61 9.95 -2.00
N PHE A 79 -13.50 9.24 -2.16
CA PHE A 79 -13.50 7.78 -2.16
C PHE A 79 -13.18 7.25 -0.78
N THR A 80 -13.63 6.04 -0.50
CA THR A 80 -13.35 5.34 0.75
C THR A 80 -12.81 3.96 0.48
N LEU A 81 -12.10 3.40 1.44
CA LEU A 81 -11.68 2.01 1.43
C LEU A 81 -12.42 1.30 2.54
N ASN A 82 -13.20 0.29 2.20
CA ASN A 82 -14.04 -0.42 3.16
C ASN A 82 -13.65 -1.88 3.25
N GLN A 83 -13.58 -2.40 4.47
CA GLN A 83 -13.36 -3.81 4.72
C GLN A 83 -14.54 -4.36 5.51
N VAL A 84 -15.15 -5.43 5.00
CA VAL A 84 -16.22 -6.13 5.71
C VAL A 84 -15.62 -7.26 6.53
N LYS A 85 -16.38 -7.72 7.54
CA LYS A 85 -15.99 -8.84 8.38
C LYS A 85 -15.69 -10.08 7.51
N ASP A 86 -14.62 -10.79 7.87
CA ASP A 86 -14.21 -12.04 7.22
C ASP A 86 -13.71 -11.89 5.77
N TYR A 87 -13.39 -10.65 5.35
CA TYR A 87 -12.77 -10.40 4.07
C TYR A 87 -11.39 -9.75 4.28
N ASN A 88 -10.37 -10.26 3.62
CA ASN A 88 -8.99 -9.84 3.87
C ASN A 88 -8.56 -8.59 3.10
N GLY A 89 -9.21 -8.28 1.99
CA GLY A 89 -8.91 -7.09 1.20
C GLY A 89 -9.83 -5.93 1.53
N PHE A 90 -9.70 -4.85 0.77
CA PHE A 90 -10.55 -3.68 0.90
C PHE A 90 -11.29 -3.42 -0.40
N PHE A 91 -12.47 -2.82 -0.29
CA PHE A 91 -13.23 -2.34 -1.43
C PHE A 91 -13.00 -0.84 -1.60
N PHE A 92 -12.59 -0.45 -2.81
CA PHE A 92 -12.48 0.96 -3.17
C PHE A 92 -13.83 1.45 -3.63
N CYS A 93 -14.40 2.41 -2.90
CA CYS A 93 -15.79 2.83 -3.07
C CYS A 93 -15.92 4.32 -3.30
N GLU A 94 -16.92 4.70 -4.11
CA GLU A 94 -17.41 6.05 -4.18
C GLU A 94 -18.85 6.04 -3.66
N ASN A 95 -19.09 6.66 -2.50
CA ASN A 95 -20.34 6.56 -1.77
C ASN A 95 -20.63 5.08 -1.47
N GLU A 96 -21.75 4.53 -1.95
CA GLU A 96 -22.11 3.14 -1.74
C GLU A 96 -21.71 2.23 -2.90
N ASN A 97 -21.08 2.79 -3.95
CA ASN A 97 -20.71 2.03 -5.13
C ASN A 97 -19.30 1.47 -5.00
N VAL A 98 -19.18 0.15 -5.09
CA VAL A 98 -17.88 -0.52 -5.13
C VAL A 98 -17.32 -0.39 -6.54
N LEU A 99 -16.14 0.23 -6.65
CA LEU A 99 -15.48 0.44 -7.94
C LEU A 99 -14.49 -0.68 -8.25
N MET A 100 -13.76 -1.16 -7.25
CA MET A 100 -12.82 -2.26 -7.41
C MET A 100 -12.37 -2.80 -6.05
N ASN A 101 -11.75 -3.96 -6.08
CA ASN A 101 -11.16 -4.57 -4.90
C ASN A 101 -9.67 -4.22 -4.83
N ILE A 102 -9.18 -3.99 -3.61
CA ILE A 102 -7.79 -3.71 -3.32
C ILE A 102 -7.28 -4.79 -2.36
N ASP A 103 -6.32 -5.57 -2.80
CA ASP A 103 -5.75 -6.65 -2.00
C ASP A 103 -4.34 -6.36 -1.51
N TYR A 104 -3.61 -5.49 -2.21
CA TYR A 104 -2.20 -5.26 -1.94
C TYR A 104 -1.86 -3.78 -1.81
N VAL A 105 -0.81 -3.50 -1.03
CA VAL A 105 -0.34 -2.13 -0.79
C VAL A 105 0.01 -1.41 -2.09
N HIS A 106 0.70 -2.07 -3.01
CA HIS A 106 1.09 -1.41 -4.27
C HIS A 106 -0.12 -1.04 -5.13
N GLU A 107 -1.23 -1.75 -5.00
CA GLU A 107 -2.46 -1.41 -5.72
C GLU A 107 -3.05 -0.09 -5.23
N ILE A 108 -3.02 0.16 -3.92
CA ILE A 108 -3.51 1.44 -3.41
C ILE A 108 -2.56 2.58 -3.80
N GLN A 109 -1.26 2.32 -3.86
CA GLN A 109 -0.31 3.31 -4.34
C GLN A 109 -0.57 3.69 -5.79
N ASP A 110 -0.87 2.72 -6.65
CA ASP A 110 -1.26 2.97 -8.04
C ASP A 110 -2.51 3.84 -8.13
N LEU A 111 -3.54 3.51 -7.35
CA LEU A 111 -4.78 4.28 -7.35
C LEU A 111 -4.55 5.74 -6.96
N PHE A 112 -3.81 5.97 -5.89
CA PHE A 112 -3.61 7.34 -5.42
C PHE A 112 -2.69 8.14 -6.32
N SER A 113 -1.71 7.50 -6.93
CA SER A 113 -0.90 8.15 -7.97
C SER A 113 -1.78 8.60 -9.14
N ALA A 114 -2.73 7.77 -9.56
CA ALA A 114 -3.63 8.08 -10.67
C ALA A 114 -4.66 9.18 -10.32
N PHE A 115 -5.31 9.07 -9.16
CA PHE A 115 -6.41 9.97 -8.79
C PHE A 115 -5.96 11.28 -8.16
N LEU A 116 -4.94 11.24 -7.32
CA LEU A 116 -4.43 12.43 -6.64
C LEU A 116 -3.26 13.06 -7.37
N LYS A 117 -2.72 12.38 -8.38
CA LYS A 117 -1.53 12.79 -9.12
C LYS A 117 -0.35 13.07 -8.19
N ARG A 118 -0.28 12.31 -7.11
CA ARG A 118 0.80 12.36 -6.12
C ARG A 118 0.92 11.01 -5.44
N ASP A 119 2.10 10.72 -4.91
CA ASP A 119 2.32 9.49 -4.17
C ASP A 119 1.78 9.60 -2.75
N LEU A 120 1.34 8.48 -2.21
CA LEU A 120 1.01 8.39 -0.79
C LEU A 120 2.29 8.48 0.02
N VAL A 121 2.25 9.27 1.08
CA VAL A 121 3.39 9.43 1.98
C VAL A 121 3.30 8.38 3.08
N PHE A 122 4.32 7.54 3.16
CA PHE A 122 4.43 6.54 4.22
C PHE A 122 5.10 7.16 5.44
N SER A 123 4.56 6.86 6.63
CA SER A 123 5.14 7.31 7.88
C SER A 123 5.29 6.15 8.85
N ASP A 124 6.52 5.90 9.29
CA ASP A 124 6.82 4.91 10.34
C ASP A 124 6.44 5.38 11.73
N SER A 125 6.24 6.67 11.90
CA SER A 125 6.05 7.29 13.20
C SER A 125 4.59 7.53 13.57
N VAL A 126 3.66 6.93 12.86
CA VAL A 126 2.22 7.03 13.18
C VAL A 126 1.95 6.31 14.49
N SER A 127 1.46 7.03 15.45
CA SER A 127 1.08 6.51 16.75
C SER A 127 -0.43 6.27 16.85
#